data_7315339fe096b1709e6aa0caba8a8eb4
#
_entry.id   7315339fe096b1709e6aa0caba8a8eb4
#
_cell.length_a   1.000
_cell.length_b   1.000
_cell.length_c   1.000
_cell.angle_alpha   90.00
_cell.angle_beta   90.00
_cell.angle_gamma   90.00
#
_symmetry.space_group_name_H-M   'P 1'
#
loop_
_entity.id
_entity.type
_entity.pdbx_description
1 polymer ?
#
loop_
_entity_poly.entity_id
_entity_poly.type
_entity_poly.pdbx_seq_one_letter_code
_entity_poly.pdbx_strand_id
1 'polypeptide(L)'
;MKKATIYDVAREAGVSLATVSRVINGSSVVREKTKEKVMKVIDELNFKPNQIARGLATNKTTTIAIIFPQSLFAHVKDMIGGIGDAGRTLDYNITIYTTDDIGNGPMDDVMEKVIRTRADGVILFNNDNIDQQIELVKKHSIPAVVIGMQVSDESIGSVYVDAQKITYDIVNNYLEKGKNDIIFVSPQQNLIRTVDLIEGMKKAYQDHQLPFDESTQVINTSTHYEESYTQFVEHFRNHKHDLVFASYDKEGVAVVNAAVDNNISIPDDMEVMAMMDTSYSLICRPSLSTIHLPIYDMGALAVRLLTKILNQEELETKEVCVGYTNIYRKSTIQ
;
A
#
# COMPACT_ATOMS: atom_id res chain seq x y z
N MET A 1 -1.33 34.13 -26.11
CA MET A 1 -2.43 33.54 -26.91
C MET A 1 -3.60 33.20 -25.98
N LYS A 2 -4.82 33.60 -26.32
CA LYS A 2 -6.02 33.25 -25.55
C LYS A 2 -6.34 31.77 -25.76
N LYS A 3 -6.45 30.98 -24.69
CA LYS A 3 -6.82 29.56 -24.82
C LYS A 3 -8.23 29.43 -25.41
N ALA A 4 -8.41 28.53 -26.40
CA ALA A 4 -9.71 28.25 -26.97
C ALA A 4 -10.65 27.74 -25.87
N THR A 5 -11.91 28.10 -25.95
CA THR A 5 -12.98 27.73 -25.02
C THR A 5 -13.97 26.79 -25.71
N ILE A 6 -14.81 26.10 -24.92
CA ILE A 6 -15.88 25.25 -25.46
C ILE A 6 -16.88 26.07 -26.28
N TYR A 7 -17.02 27.37 -25.99
CA TYR A 7 -17.85 28.32 -26.79
C TYR A 7 -17.26 28.55 -28.19
N ASP A 8 -15.92 28.64 -28.28
CA ASP A 8 -15.24 28.78 -29.54
C ASP A 8 -15.41 27.54 -30.43
N VAL A 9 -15.28 26.34 -29.83
CA VAL A 9 -15.56 25.07 -30.54
C VAL A 9 -17.01 24.99 -31.01
N ALA A 10 -17.98 25.37 -30.19
CA ALA A 10 -19.40 25.32 -30.56
C ALA A 10 -19.68 26.27 -31.76
N ARG A 11 -19.11 27.49 -31.71
CA ARG A 11 -19.26 28.49 -32.75
C ARG A 11 -18.65 28.01 -34.06
N GLU A 12 -17.39 27.51 -34.07
CA GLU A 12 -16.66 27.08 -35.25
C GLU A 12 -17.26 25.80 -35.84
N ALA A 13 -17.69 24.85 -34.99
CA ALA A 13 -18.38 23.66 -35.46
C ALA A 13 -19.86 23.90 -35.85
N GLY A 14 -20.40 25.11 -35.61
CA GLY A 14 -21.80 25.41 -35.92
C GLY A 14 -22.84 24.52 -35.24
N VAL A 15 -22.57 24.15 -33.96
CA VAL A 15 -23.44 23.30 -33.15
C VAL A 15 -23.69 23.94 -31.79
N SER A 16 -24.67 23.44 -31.05
CA SER A 16 -24.93 23.91 -29.69
C SER A 16 -23.82 23.48 -28.71
N LEU A 17 -23.66 24.26 -27.64
CA LEU A 17 -22.77 23.94 -26.52
C LEU A 17 -23.05 22.54 -25.95
N ALA A 18 -24.31 22.17 -25.83
CA ALA A 18 -24.75 20.85 -25.39
C ALA A 18 -24.31 19.74 -26.33
N THR A 19 -24.27 20.00 -27.64
CA THR A 19 -23.79 19.04 -28.64
C THR A 19 -22.27 18.83 -28.51
N VAL A 20 -21.49 19.91 -28.34
CA VAL A 20 -20.05 19.81 -28.09
C VAL A 20 -19.77 19.02 -26.81
N SER A 21 -20.47 19.35 -25.73
CA SER A 21 -20.33 18.62 -24.46
C SER A 21 -20.66 17.13 -24.60
N ARG A 22 -21.71 16.77 -25.32
CA ARG A 22 -22.06 15.36 -25.59
C ARG A 22 -20.99 14.64 -26.42
N VAL A 23 -20.40 15.30 -27.41
CA VAL A 23 -19.30 14.72 -28.21
C VAL A 23 -18.07 14.48 -27.35
N ILE A 24 -17.66 15.46 -26.55
CA ILE A 24 -16.51 15.35 -25.63
C ILE A 24 -16.71 14.22 -24.60
N ASN A 25 -17.95 14.03 -24.14
CA ASN A 25 -18.29 13.01 -23.16
C ASN A 25 -18.64 11.63 -23.79
N GLY A 26 -18.39 11.44 -25.10
CA GLY A 26 -18.56 10.16 -25.77
C GLY A 26 -20.02 9.68 -25.93
N SER A 27 -20.99 10.61 -25.85
CA SER A 27 -22.42 10.26 -25.92
C SER A 27 -22.79 9.61 -27.27
N SER A 28 -23.46 8.47 -27.22
CA SER A 28 -23.97 7.73 -28.38
C SER A 28 -25.14 8.42 -29.10
N VAL A 29 -25.74 9.45 -28.49
CA VAL A 29 -26.90 10.19 -29.01
C VAL A 29 -26.52 11.13 -30.17
N VAL A 30 -25.22 11.45 -30.32
CA VAL A 30 -24.74 12.37 -31.37
C VAL A 30 -24.43 11.57 -32.65
N ARG A 31 -24.97 12.06 -33.79
CA ARG A 31 -24.72 11.43 -35.11
C ARG A 31 -23.21 11.49 -35.45
N GLU A 32 -22.67 10.40 -36.03
CA GLU A 32 -21.23 10.27 -36.30
C GLU A 32 -20.66 11.45 -37.10
N LYS A 33 -21.35 11.89 -38.15
CA LYS A 33 -20.98 13.05 -38.96
C LYS A 33 -20.82 14.37 -38.14
N THR A 34 -21.65 14.52 -37.08
CA THR A 34 -21.56 15.68 -36.18
C THR A 34 -20.40 15.52 -35.21
N LYS A 35 -20.14 14.32 -34.76
CA LYS A 35 -19.01 13.97 -33.89
C LYS A 35 -17.68 14.25 -34.59
N GLU A 36 -17.50 13.75 -35.83
CA GLU A 36 -16.32 14.01 -36.65
C GLU A 36 -16.08 15.50 -36.84
N LYS A 37 -17.13 16.27 -37.18
CA LYS A 37 -17.03 17.74 -37.36
C LYS A 37 -16.54 18.43 -36.09
N VAL A 38 -17.09 18.09 -34.93
CA VAL A 38 -16.72 18.69 -33.66
C VAL A 38 -15.29 18.30 -33.28
N MET A 39 -14.91 17.01 -33.43
CA MET A 39 -13.54 16.55 -33.15
C MET A 39 -12.49 17.27 -34.02
N LYS A 40 -12.77 17.46 -35.31
CA LYS A 40 -11.89 18.21 -36.21
C LYS A 40 -11.66 19.64 -35.71
N VAL A 41 -12.71 20.34 -35.28
CA VAL A 41 -12.60 21.70 -34.75
C VAL A 41 -11.85 21.73 -33.41
N ILE A 42 -12.03 20.73 -32.56
CA ILE A 42 -11.26 20.56 -31.31
C ILE A 42 -9.77 20.48 -31.60
N ASP A 43 -9.38 19.69 -32.61
CA ASP A 43 -7.99 19.52 -33.01
C ASP A 43 -7.43 20.81 -33.64
N GLU A 44 -8.18 21.46 -34.56
CA GLU A 44 -7.78 22.73 -35.23
C GLU A 44 -7.57 23.87 -34.22
N LEU A 45 -8.42 23.95 -33.19
CA LEU A 45 -8.32 24.97 -32.14
C LEU A 45 -7.37 24.58 -31.01
N ASN A 46 -6.80 23.38 -31.06
CA ASN A 46 -6.04 22.77 -29.93
C ASN A 46 -6.78 22.94 -28.60
N PHE A 47 -8.11 22.74 -28.67
CA PHE A 47 -8.95 22.87 -27.49
C PHE A 47 -8.78 21.65 -26.58
N LYS A 48 -8.41 21.90 -25.34
CA LYS A 48 -8.37 20.86 -24.29
C LYS A 48 -9.54 21.04 -23.34
N PRO A 49 -10.42 20.03 -23.20
CA PRO A 49 -11.53 20.10 -22.25
C PRO A 49 -11.02 20.43 -20.84
N ASN A 50 -11.68 21.36 -20.18
CA ASN A 50 -11.35 21.70 -18.80
C ASN A 50 -11.99 20.66 -17.87
N GLN A 51 -11.16 19.83 -17.24
CA GLN A 51 -11.62 18.78 -16.31
C GLN A 51 -12.40 19.36 -15.13
N ILE A 52 -12.04 20.54 -14.64
CA ILE A 52 -12.75 21.23 -13.55
C ILE A 52 -14.19 21.57 -13.99
N ALA A 53 -14.35 22.12 -15.22
CA ALA A 53 -15.68 22.43 -15.74
C ALA A 53 -16.52 21.16 -16.00
N ARG A 54 -15.87 20.06 -16.44
CA ARG A 54 -16.49 18.75 -16.60
C ARG A 54 -16.94 18.20 -15.24
N GLY A 55 -16.06 18.26 -14.23
CA GLY A 55 -16.37 17.82 -12.87
C GLY A 55 -17.57 18.55 -12.26
N LEU A 56 -17.66 19.87 -12.46
CA LEU A 56 -18.81 20.66 -12.03
C LEU A 56 -20.12 20.25 -12.72
N ALA A 57 -20.05 19.87 -14.00
CA ALA A 57 -21.24 19.46 -14.76
C ALA A 57 -21.70 18.03 -14.45
N THR A 58 -20.78 17.12 -14.09
CA THR A 58 -21.05 15.70 -13.85
C THR A 58 -21.07 15.35 -12.35
N ASN A 59 -20.74 16.29 -11.48
CA ASN A 59 -20.50 16.10 -10.05
C ASN A 59 -19.43 15.00 -9.76
N LYS A 60 -18.53 14.74 -10.73
CA LYS A 60 -17.39 13.81 -10.61
C LYS A 60 -16.13 14.54 -11.02
N THR A 61 -15.12 14.58 -10.14
CA THR A 61 -13.84 15.25 -10.43
C THR A 61 -12.83 14.35 -11.13
N THR A 62 -13.12 13.05 -11.22
CA THR A 62 -12.18 12.01 -11.66
C THR A 62 -10.86 12.08 -10.90
N THR A 63 -10.94 12.33 -9.59
CA THR A 63 -9.77 12.45 -8.73
C THR A 63 -9.89 11.48 -7.56
N ILE A 64 -8.85 10.68 -7.34
CA ILE A 64 -8.69 9.82 -6.18
C ILE A 64 -7.58 10.42 -5.31
N ALA A 65 -7.85 10.59 -4.03
CA ALA A 65 -6.86 10.99 -3.04
C ALA A 65 -6.20 9.77 -2.42
N ILE A 66 -4.87 9.82 -2.24
CA ILE A 66 -4.12 8.84 -1.45
C ILE A 66 -3.64 9.54 -0.20
N ILE A 67 -3.85 8.92 0.96
CA ILE A 67 -3.41 9.45 2.26
C ILE A 67 -2.54 8.40 2.94
N PHE A 68 -1.33 8.79 3.35
CA PHE A 68 -0.44 7.95 4.13
C PHE A 68 0.54 8.79 4.97
N PRO A 69 1.09 8.25 6.08
CA PRO A 69 2.12 8.91 6.88
C PRO A 69 3.40 9.15 6.08
N GLN A 70 4.00 10.32 6.22
CA GLN A 70 5.24 10.69 5.51
C GLN A 70 6.39 9.72 5.79
N SER A 71 6.46 9.16 6.98
CA SER A 71 7.45 8.15 7.38
C SER A 71 7.40 6.88 6.51
N LEU A 72 6.24 6.56 5.92
CA LEU A 72 6.08 5.39 5.06
C LEU A 72 6.46 5.63 3.59
N PHE A 73 6.85 6.85 3.20
CA PHE A 73 7.08 7.20 1.79
C PHE A 73 8.08 6.27 1.09
N ALA A 74 9.14 5.87 1.79
CA ALA A 74 10.15 4.96 1.24
C ALA A 74 9.61 3.56 0.94
N HIS A 75 8.59 3.11 1.69
CA HIS A 75 8.00 1.78 1.58
C HIS A 75 6.84 1.70 0.58
N VAL A 76 6.24 2.85 0.23
CA VAL A 76 5.04 2.91 -0.64
C VAL A 76 5.35 3.19 -2.11
N LYS A 77 6.62 3.32 -2.49
CA LYS A 77 7.04 3.69 -3.86
C LYS A 77 6.38 2.82 -4.94
N ASP A 78 6.48 1.50 -4.78
CA ASP A 78 5.95 0.56 -5.78
C ASP A 78 4.42 0.54 -5.76
N MET A 79 3.80 0.70 -4.59
CA MET A 79 2.35 0.86 -4.45
C MET A 79 1.85 2.09 -5.20
N ILE A 80 2.54 3.23 -5.06
CA ILE A 80 2.22 4.46 -5.80
C ILE A 80 2.34 4.23 -7.31
N GLY A 81 3.32 3.43 -7.74
CA GLY A 81 3.44 3.00 -9.14
C GLY A 81 2.20 2.27 -9.63
N GLY A 82 1.75 1.25 -8.91
CA GLY A 82 0.54 0.48 -9.22
C GLY A 82 -0.73 1.35 -9.21
N ILE A 83 -0.87 2.22 -8.21
CA ILE A 83 -1.97 3.19 -8.13
C ILE A 83 -1.96 4.14 -9.34
N GLY A 84 -0.79 4.69 -9.70
CA GLY A 84 -0.65 5.61 -10.82
C GLY A 84 -1.00 4.97 -12.17
N ASP A 85 -0.58 3.73 -12.40
CA ASP A 85 -0.86 3.01 -13.64
C ASP A 85 -2.35 2.61 -13.75
N ALA A 86 -2.95 2.16 -12.65
CA ALA A 86 -4.38 1.87 -12.62
C ALA A 86 -5.22 3.16 -12.77
N GLY A 87 -4.83 4.24 -12.09
CA GLY A 87 -5.48 5.54 -12.19
C GLY A 87 -5.46 6.05 -13.64
N ARG A 88 -4.30 5.98 -14.30
CA ARG A 88 -4.15 6.37 -15.71
C ARG A 88 -5.05 5.54 -16.63
N THR A 89 -5.11 4.22 -16.40
CA THR A 89 -5.93 3.30 -17.21
C THR A 89 -7.42 3.56 -17.04
N LEU A 90 -7.85 4.02 -15.86
CA LEU A 90 -9.25 4.26 -15.51
C LEU A 90 -9.64 5.75 -15.58
N ASP A 91 -8.78 6.61 -16.19
CA ASP A 91 -8.99 8.06 -16.33
C ASP A 91 -9.17 8.83 -15.01
N TYR A 92 -8.52 8.37 -13.94
CA TYR A 92 -8.47 9.08 -12.66
C TYR A 92 -7.15 9.83 -12.46
N ASN A 93 -7.25 11.05 -11.98
CA ASN A 93 -6.11 11.79 -11.44
C ASN A 93 -5.83 11.32 -10.01
N ILE A 94 -4.56 11.14 -9.69
CA ILE A 94 -4.14 10.74 -8.36
C ILE A 94 -3.54 11.96 -7.65
N THR A 95 -4.05 12.26 -6.46
CA THR A 95 -3.53 13.31 -5.58
C THR A 95 -3.01 12.67 -4.30
N ILE A 96 -1.77 12.97 -3.94
CA ILE A 96 -1.11 12.40 -2.77
C ILE A 96 -1.15 13.43 -1.63
N TYR A 97 -1.56 12.96 -0.47
CA TYR A 97 -1.52 13.68 0.79
C TYR A 97 -0.73 12.87 1.82
N THR A 98 0.16 13.53 2.53
CA THR A 98 0.89 12.90 3.64
C THR A 98 0.46 13.50 4.96
N THR A 99 0.45 12.67 6.00
CA THR A 99 0.32 13.10 7.39
C THR A 99 1.70 13.19 8.04
N ASP A 100 1.89 14.10 8.98
CA ASP A 100 3.22 14.41 9.51
C ASP A 100 3.75 13.31 10.43
N ASP A 101 2.86 12.58 11.14
CA ASP A 101 3.25 11.49 12.04
C ASP A 101 2.30 10.31 11.99
N ILE A 102 2.81 9.15 12.39
CA ILE A 102 2.02 7.95 12.64
C ILE A 102 1.13 8.21 13.86
N GLY A 103 -0.16 8.38 13.63
CA GLY A 103 -1.18 8.43 14.67
C GLY A 103 -1.47 9.79 15.33
N ASN A 104 -0.68 10.85 15.13
CA ASN A 104 -0.86 12.13 15.81
C ASN A 104 -0.86 13.38 14.90
N GLY A 105 -0.82 13.22 13.59
CA GLY A 105 -0.89 14.35 12.68
C GLY A 105 -2.32 14.90 12.57
N PRO A 106 -2.52 16.16 12.12
CA PRO A 106 -3.84 16.75 11.95
C PRO A 106 -4.54 16.08 10.75
N MET A 107 -5.06 14.87 10.97
CA MET A 107 -5.84 14.14 9.96
C MET A 107 -7.05 14.96 9.51
N ASP A 108 -7.64 15.73 10.41
CA ASP A 108 -8.72 16.64 10.08
C ASP A 108 -8.31 17.65 9.01
N ASP A 109 -7.11 18.22 9.08
CA ASP A 109 -6.58 19.16 8.08
C ASP A 109 -6.38 18.49 6.71
N VAL A 110 -5.88 17.25 6.70
CA VAL A 110 -5.72 16.47 5.46
C VAL A 110 -7.08 16.13 4.87
N MET A 111 -8.02 15.67 5.68
CA MET A 111 -9.38 15.38 5.25
C MET A 111 -10.12 16.64 4.77
N GLU A 112 -9.94 17.79 5.42
CA GLU A 112 -10.47 19.05 4.89
C GLU A 112 -9.92 19.38 3.49
N LYS A 113 -8.62 19.17 3.24
CA LYS A 113 -8.04 19.36 1.91
C LYS A 113 -8.67 18.42 0.88
N VAL A 114 -8.84 17.14 1.23
CA VAL A 114 -9.50 16.14 0.38
C VAL A 114 -10.94 16.55 0.05
N ILE A 115 -11.70 17.00 1.05
CA ILE A 115 -13.07 17.49 0.88
C ILE A 115 -13.11 18.73 -0.02
N ARG A 116 -12.22 19.71 0.22
CA ARG A 116 -12.12 20.92 -0.60
C ARG A 116 -11.78 20.66 -2.06
N THR A 117 -10.93 19.66 -2.32
CA THR A 117 -10.58 19.24 -3.69
C THR A 117 -11.66 18.39 -4.33
N ARG A 118 -12.71 18.00 -3.58
CA ARG A 118 -13.81 17.15 -4.04
C ARG A 118 -13.29 15.85 -4.68
N ALA A 119 -12.32 15.20 -4.07
CA ALA A 119 -11.91 13.88 -4.51
C ALA A 119 -13.13 12.94 -4.51
N ASP A 120 -13.29 12.15 -5.57
CA ASP A 120 -14.41 11.24 -5.72
C ASP A 120 -14.30 10.06 -4.73
N GLY A 121 -13.05 9.70 -4.34
CA GLY A 121 -12.78 8.66 -3.36
C GLY A 121 -11.38 8.77 -2.77
N VAL A 122 -11.13 7.98 -1.74
CA VAL A 122 -9.88 8.00 -0.96
C VAL A 122 -9.29 6.60 -0.86
N ILE A 123 -7.97 6.51 -1.00
CA ILE A 123 -7.19 5.32 -0.64
C ILE A 123 -6.38 5.67 0.61
N LEU A 124 -6.60 4.92 1.68
CA LEU A 124 -5.90 5.07 2.94
C LEU A 124 -4.83 3.97 3.05
N PHE A 125 -3.62 4.35 3.39
CA PHE A 125 -2.57 3.42 3.73
C PHE A 125 -1.95 3.84 5.07
N ASN A 126 -2.07 2.99 6.06
CA ASN A 126 -1.45 3.18 7.36
C ASN A 126 -1.17 1.80 7.97
N ASN A 127 -0.15 1.72 8.80
CA ASN A 127 0.17 0.53 9.59
C ASN A 127 -0.36 0.63 11.03
N ASP A 128 -0.93 1.76 11.40
CA ASP A 128 -1.47 2.06 12.73
C ASP A 128 -3.01 2.02 12.72
N ASN A 129 -3.62 2.30 13.88
CA ASN A 129 -5.07 2.41 13.99
C ASN A 129 -5.62 3.47 13.02
N ILE A 130 -6.56 3.05 12.18
CA ILE A 130 -7.21 3.89 11.17
C ILE A 130 -8.67 4.19 11.50
N ASP A 131 -9.13 3.91 12.71
CA ASP A 131 -10.54 4.11 13.09
C ASP A 131 -10.96 5.56 12.92
N GLN A 132 -10.11 6.50 13.30
CA GLN A 132 -10.38 7.93 13.11
C GLN A 132 -10.54 8.30 11.64
N GLN A 133 -9.68 7.76 10.78
CA GLN A 133 -9.73 7.98 9.32
C GLN A 133 -11.01 7.38 8.73
N ILE A 134 -11.39 6.18 9.17
CA ILE A 134 -12.63 5.51 8.77
C ILE A 134 -13.85 6.36 9.20
N GLU A 135 -13.90 6.82 10.44
CA GLU A 135 -14.98 7.68 10.92
C GLU A 135 -15.10 8.98 10.11
N LEU A 136 -13.97 9.60 9.74
CA LEU A 136 -13.96 10.82 8.92
C LEU A 136 -14.49 10.57 7.50
N VAL A 137 -14.06 9.51 6.83
CA VAL A 137 -14.57 9.21 5.47
C VAL A 137 -16.04 8.84 5.50
N LYS A 138 -16.52 8.15 6.54
CA LYS A 138 -17.94 7.84 6.75
C LYS A 138 -18.76 9.10 7.02
N LYS A 139 -18.32 9.96 7.93
CA LYS A 139 -18.95 11.24 8.26
C LYS A 139 -19.19 12.11 7.04
N HIS A 140 -18.24 12.08 6.09
CA HIS A 140 -18.32 12.88 4.86
C HIS A 140 -18.83 12.08 3.66
N SER A 141 -19.26 10.82 3.86
CA SER A 141 -19.77 9.93 2.81
C SER A 141 -18.80 9.80 1.62
N ILE A 142 -17.49 9.74 1.89
CA ILE A 142 -16.44 9.60 0.87
C ILE A 142 -16.16 8.11 0.68
N PRO A 143 -16.34 7.53 -0.52
CA PRO A 143 -15.94 6.17 -0.81
C PRO A 143 -14.46 5.94 -0.51
N ALA A 144 -14.12 4.87 0.20
CA ALA A 144 -12.76 4.62 0.63
C ALA A 144 -12.33 3.16 0.47
N VAL A 145 -11.04 2.97 0.22
CA VAL A 145 -10.36 1.68 0.26
C VAL A 145 -9.12 1.80 1.13
N VAL A 146 -8.92 0.83 2.01
CA VAL A 146 -7.75 0.70 2.88
C VAL A 146 -6.77 -0.29 2.27
N ILE A 147 -5.48 0.03 2.27
CA ILE A 147 -4.42 -0.90 1.87
C ILE A 147 -3.62 -1.30 3.11
N GLY A 148 -3.29 -2.60 3.21
CA GLY A 148 -2.36 -3.13 4.21
C GLY A 148 -3.00 -3.82 5.40
N MET A 149 -4.30 -3.67 5.62
CA MET A 149 -5.04 -4.34 6.67
C MET A 149 -6.46 -4.70 6.24
N GLN A 150 -7.03 -5.71 6.86
CA GLN A 150 -8.43 -6.05 6.73
C GLN A 150 -9.28 -5.05 7.51
N VAL A 151 -10.41 -4.64 6.95
CA VAL A 151 -11.36 -3.74 7.60
C VAL A 151 -12.72 -4.40 7.61
N SER A 152 -13.27 -4.59 8.80
CA SER A 152 -14.57 -5.26 9.00
C SER A 152 -15.79 -4.35 8.78
N ASP A 153 -15.63 -3.22 8.08
CA ASP A 153 -16.72 -2.29 7.78
C ASP A 153 -17.20 -2.47 6.34
N GLU A 154 -18.43 -2.91 6.17
CA GLU A 154 -19.03 -3.18 4.84
C GLU A 154 -19.07 -1.95 3.90
N SER A 155 -18.95 -0.73 4.42
CA SER A 155 -18.91 0.48 3.60
C SER A 155 -17.53 0.78 3.02
N ILE A 156 -16.47 0.20 3.60
CA ILE A 156 -15.06 0.43 3.26
C ILE A 156 -14.49 -0.77 2.51
N GLY A 157 -13.78 -0.52 1.42
CA GLY A 157 -13.02 -1.58 0.76
C GLY A 157 -11.67 -1.83 1.43
N SER A 158 -11.13 -3.05 1.35
CA SER A 158 -9.79 -3.37 1.82
C SER A 158 -9.00 -4.24 0.86
N VAL A 159 -7.69 -3.95 0.73
CA VAL A 159 -6.72 -4.76 -0.02
C VAL A 159 -5.56 -5.05 0.92
N TYR A 160 -5.36 -6.31 1.28
CA TYR A 160 -4.41 -6.69 2.31
C TYR A 160 -3.76 -8.05 2.03
N VAL A 161 -2.72 -8.36 2.78
CA VAL A 161 -2.16 -9.71 2.91
C VAL A 161 -2.45 -10.22 4.32
N ASP A 162 -2.67 -11.50 4.46
CA ASP A 162 -2.89 -12.15 5.75
C ASP A 162 -1.55 -12.25 6.50
N ALA A 163 -1.27 -11.21 7.31
CA ALA A 163 -0.02 -11.10 8.07
C ALA A 163 0.12 -12.21 9.11
N GLN A 164 -0.97 -12.59 9.76
CA GLN A 164 -1.00 -13.68 10.74
C GLN A 164 -0.61 -15.00 10.07
N LYS A 165 -1.21 -15.28 8.90
CA LYS A 165 -0.88 -16.50 8.14
C LYS A 165 0.57 -16.53 7.67
N ILE A 166 1.13 -15.40 7.23
CA ILE A 166 2.53 -15.30 6.81
C ILE A 166 3.47 -15.80 7.91
N THR A 167 3.33 -15.22 9.11
CA THR A 167 4.22 -15.58 10.22
C THR A 167 3.95 -16.98 10.70
N TYR A 168 2.68 -17.39 10.79
CA TYR A 168 2.31 -18.75 11.13
C TYR A 168 2.99 -19.76 10.20
N ASP A 169 2.86 -19.63 8.90
CA ASP A 169 3.41 -20.58 7.92
C ASP A 169 4.94 -20.69 8.02
N ILE A 170 5.64 -19.57 8.24
CA ILE A 170 7.10 -19.58 8.40
C ILE A 170 7.51 -20.24 9.69
N VAL A 171 6.97 -19.78 10.80
CA VAL A 171 7.35 -20.29 12.13
C VAL A 171 6.99 -21.78 12.25
N ASN A 172 5.82 -22.18 11.78
CA ASN A 172 5.40 -23.58 11.76
C ASN A 172 6.41 -24.46 11.00
N ASN A 173 6.88 -24.04 9.82
CA ASN A 173 7.87 -24.79 9.05
C ASN A 173 9.21 -24.96 9.79
N TYR A 174 9.63 -23.98 10.59
CA TYR A 174 10.84 -24.10 11.41
C TYR A 174 10.61 -25.01 12.62
N LEU A 175 9.48 -24.88 13.29
CA LEU A 175 9.12 -25.73 14.44
C LEU A 175 8.99 -27.20 14.03
N GLU A 176 8.43 -27.51 12.85
CA GLU A 176 8.38 -28.87 12.29
C GLU A 176 9.79 -29.48 12.07
N LYS A 177 10.79 -28.65 11.82
CA LYS A 177 12.21 -29.05 11.69
C LYS A 177 12.94 -29.14 13.05
N GLY A 178 12.24 -28.90 14.16
CA GLY A 178 12.80 -28.89 15.51
C GLY A 178 13.59 -27.63 15.86
N LYS A 179 13.48 -26.56 15.03
CA LYS A 179 14.09 -25.25 15.25
C LYS A 179 13.10 -24.37 15.98
N ASN A 180 13.30 -24.16 17.27
CA ASN A 180 12.32 -23.50 18.16
C ASN A 180 12.85 -22.23 18.85
N ASP A 181 14.12 -21.90 18.65
CA ASP A 181 14.65 -20.61 19.09
C ASP A 181 14.49 -19.56 17.98
N ILE A 182 13.28 -19.01 17.86
CA ILE A 182 12.92 -18.05 16.81
C ILE A 182 12.62 -16.72 17.44
N ILE A 183 13.23 -15.65 16.93
CA ILE A 183 12.89 -14.28 17.31
C ILE A 183 12.28 -13.51 16.15
N PHE A 184 11.32 -12.66 16.47
CA PHE A 184 10.73 -11.69 15.55
C PHE A 184 11.27 -10.30 15.84
N VAL A 185 11.67 -9.58 14.80
CA VAL A 185 12.29 -8.27 14.90
C VAL A 185 11.43 -7.23 14.19
N SER A 186 11.01 -6.19 14.91
CA SER A 186 10.20 -5.11 14.36
C SER A 186 10.54 -3.76 14.98
N PRO A 187 10.60 -2.67 14.21
CA PRO A 187 10.82 -1.33 14.75
C PRO A 187 9.61 -0.77 15.51
N GLN A 188 8.44 -1.37 15.36
CA GLN A 188 7.18 -0.86 15.94
C GLN A 188 6.26 -2.01 16.33
N GLN A 189 6.25 -2.34 17.61
CA GLN A 189 5.45 -3.46 18.12
C GLN A 189 3.94 -3.19 18.17
N ASN A 190 3.53 -1.93 18.30
CA ASN A 190 2.14 -1.56 18.53
C ASN A 190 1.33 -1.32 17.24
N LEU A 191 1.94 -1.48 16.06
CA LEU A 191 1.20 -1.36 14.81
C LEU A 191 0.32 -2.59 14.58
N ILE A 192 -0.86 -2.40 14.04
CA ILE A 192 -1.84 -3.49 13.79
C ILE A 192 -1.19 -4.63 13.02
N ARG A 193 -0.47 -4.34 11.94
CA ARG A 193 0.23 -5.37 11.16
C ARG A 193 1.27 -6.13 11.99
N THR A 194 1.98 -5.47 12.89
CA THR A 194 2.98 -6.10 13.76
C THR A 194 2.29 -7.01 14.78
N VAL A 195 1.17 -6.59 15.34
CA VAL A 195 0.35 -7.41 16.23
C VAL A 195 -0.12 -8.69 15.52
N ASP A 196 -0.63 -8.58 14.28
CA ASP A 196 -1.04 -9.74 13.49
C ASP A 196 0.11 -10.71 13.20
N LEU A 197 1.32 -10.19 12.91
CA LEU A 197 2.52 -11.00 12.72
C LEU A 197 2.89 -11.76 14.01
N ILE A 198 2.85 -11.10 15.16
CA ILE A 198 3.13 -11.69 16.46
C ILE A 198 2.08 -12.77 16.81
N GLU A 199 0.81 -12.51 16.57
CA GLU A 199 -0.26 -13.49 16.81
C GLU A 199 -0.10 -14.74 15.93
N GLY A 200 0.37 -14.57 14.67
CA GLY A 200 0.73 -15.71 13.81
C GLY A 200 1.84 -16.56 14.39
N MET A 201 2.91 -15.94 14.91
CA MET A 201 4.00 -16.63 15.59
C MET A 201 3.51 -17.37 16.84
N LYS A 202 2.78 -16.68 17.70
CA LYS A 202 2.20 -17.23 18.94
C LYS A 202 1.32 -18.44 18.66
N LYS A 203 0.47 -18.38 17.64
CA LYS A 203 -0.37 -19.50 17.22
C LYS A 203 0.45 -20.71 16.78
N ALA A 204 1.52 -20.51 16.00
CA ALA A 204 2.40 -21.61 15.59
C ALA A 204 3.02 -22.32 16.81
N TYR A 205 3.55 -21.57 17.79
CA TYR A 205 4.09 -22.14 19.01
C TYR A 205 3.02 -22.90 19.82
N GLN A 206 1.81 -22.35 19.91
CA GLN A 206 0.69 -22.98 20.60
C GLN A 206 0.30 -24.32 19.94
N ASP A 207 0.22 -24.38 18.63
CA ASP A 207 -0.15 -25.61 17.89
C ASP A 207 0.92 -26.70 18.06
N HIS A 208 2.18 -26.33 18.27
CA HIS A 208 3.28 -27.23 18.61
C HIS A 208 3.42 -27.50 20.10
N GLN A 209 2.53 -26.96 20.94
CA GLN A 209 2.59 -27.10 22.42
C GLN A 209 3.92 -26.59 23.03
N LEU A 210 4.53 -25.61 22.41
CA LEU A 210 5.75 -24.96 22.86
C LEU A 210 5.44 -23.65 23.59
N PRO A 211 6.22 -23.27 24.61
CA PRO A 211 6.05 -21.98 25.25
C PRO A 211 6.43 -20.84 24.30
N PHE A 212 5.63 -19.80 24.30
CA PHE A 212 5.92 -18.53 23.63
C PHE A 212 6.00 -17.43 24.68
N ASP A 213 7.10 -16.70 24.69
CA ASP A 213 7.31 -15.55 25.56
C ASP A 213 7.64 -14.32 24.70
N GLU A 214 6.64 -13.46 24.52
CA GLU A 214 6.76 -12.24 23.71
C GLU A 214 7.90 -11.33 24.20
N SER A 215 8.17 -11.31 25.53
CA SER A 215 9.20 -10.44 26.09
C SER A 215 10.62 -10.81 25.66
N THR A 216 10.84 -12.05 25.27
CA THR A 216 12.15 -12.58 24.84
C THR A 216 12.21 -12.88 23.35
N GLN A 217 11.07 -13.24 22.74
CA GLN A 217 11.01 -13.63 21.33
C GLN A 217 10.61 -12.51 20.38
N VAL A 218 10.20 -11.33 20.88
CA VAL A 218 9.89 -10.16 20.07
C VAL A 218 10.83 -9.02 20.44
N ILE A 219 11.73 -8.67 19.53
CA ILE A 219 12.72 -7.61 19.75
C ILE A 219 12.28 -6.33 19.05
N ASN A 220 12.06 -5.28 19.86
CA ASN A 220 11.81 -3.95 19.32
C ASN A 220 13.12 -3.27 18.91
N THR A 221 13.17 -2.76 17.68
CA THR A 221 14.32 -2.09 17.10
C THR A 221 14.01 -0.66 16.70
N SER A 222 15.04 0.08 16.30
CA SER A 222 14.88 1.38 15.67
C SER A 222 14.53 1.26 14.17
N THR A 223 13.88 2.29 13.63
CA THR A 223 13.74 2.47 12.17
C THR A 223 15.07 2.92 11.51
N HIS A 224 16.08 3.29 12.30
CA HIS A 224 17.41 3.69 11.84
C HIS A 224 18.37 2.49 11.84
N TYR A 225 19.01 2.27 10.69
CA TYR A 225 19.90 1.14 10.48
C TYR A 225 21.03 1.06 11.55
N GLU A 226 21.71 2.18 11.81
CA GLU A 226 22.85 2.23 12.72
C GLU A 226 22.48 1.85 14.15
N GLU A 227 21.31 2.26 14.60
CA GLU A 227 20.81 1.94 15.95
C GLU A 227 20.44 0.46 16.04
N SER A 228 19.70 -0.08 15.05
CA SER A 228 19.37 -1.49 14.99
C SER A 228 20.60 -2.37 14.87
N TYR A 229 21.55 -2.00 14.02
CA TYR A 229 22.83 -2.70 13.89
C TYR A 229 23.58 -2.75 15.22
N THR A 230 23.75 -1.61 15.91
CA THR A 230 24.43 -1.53 17.20
C THR A 230 23.74 -2.39 18.25
N GLN A 231 22.41 -2.39 18.30
CA GLN A 231 21.62 -3.21 19.20
C GLN A 231 21.88 -4.70 18.94
N PHE A 232 21.92 -5.15 17.67
CA PHE A 232 22.16 -6.55 17.34
C PHE A 232 23.62 -6.96 17.50
N VAL A 233 24.59 -6.07 17.29
CA VAL A 233 25.99 -6.34 17.65
C VAL A 233 26.12 -6.69 19.14
N GLU A 234 25.43 -5.97 20.01
CA GLU A 234 25.44 -6.26 21.46
C GLU A 234 24.67 -7.55 21.77
N HIS A 235 23.50 -7.74 21.17
CA HIS A 235 22.65 -8.92 21.38
C HIS A 235 23.39 -10.22 21.01
N PHE A 236 24.05 -10.26 19.86
CA PHE A 236 24.72 -11.45 19.35
C PHE A 236 26.05 -11.79 20.03
N ARG A 237 26.54 -10.96 20.94
CA ARG A 237 27.69 -11.34 21.80
C ARG A 237 27.38 -12.53 22.69
N ASN A 238 26.13 -12.67 23.09
CA ASN A 238 25.72 -13.68 24.08
C ASN A 238 24.55 -14.57 23.61
N HIS A 239 23.93 -14.25 22.47
CA HIS A 239 22.74 -14.95 22.00
C HIS A 239 22.92 -15.34 20.53
N LYS A 240 22.38 -16.50 20.19
CA LYS A 240 22.32 -17.04 18.85
C LYS A 240 20.97 -17.74 18.73
N HIS A 241 20.30 -17.64 17.59
CA HIS A 241 18.95 -18.14 17.38
C HIS A 241 18.91 -19.11 16.19
N ASP A 242 17.91 -19.95 16.10
CA ASP A 242 17.67 -20.78 14.92
C ASP A 242 17.22 -19.93 13.73
N LEU A 243 16.33 -18.96 13.99
CA LEU A 243 15.82 -18.03 13.00
C LEU A 243 15.63 -16.62 13.59
N VAL A 244 16.09 -15.61 12.84
CA VAL A 244 15.65 -14.24 13.04
C VAL A 244 14.72 -13.85 11.89
N PHE A 245 13.47 -13.56 12.22
CA PHE A 245 12.47 -13.10 11.26
C PHE A 245 12.22 -11.60 11.43
N ALA A 246 12.57 -10.79 10.43
CA ALA A 246 12.44 -9.34 10.48
C ALA A 246 11.20 -8.83 9.72
N SER A 247 10.50 -7.86 10.29
CA SER A 247 9.31 -7.26 9.67
C SER A 247 9.62 -6.44 8.40
N TYR A 248 10.87 -6.04 8.22
CA TYR A 248 11.37 -5.38 7.01
C TYR A 248 12.78 -5.88 6.67
N ASP A 249 13.12 -5.85 5.40
CA ASP A 249 14.44 -6.29 4.92
C ASP A 249 15.59 -5.38 5.34
N LYS A 250 15.36 -4.10 5.61
CA LYS A 250 16.36 -3.19 6.17
C LYS A 250 16.84 -3.62 7.56
N GLU A 251 15.92 -4.02 8.43
CA GLU A 251 16.22 -4.60 9.75
C GLU A 251 16.90 -5.97 9.58
N GLY A 252 16.43 -6.78 8.64
CA GLY A 252 17.09 -8.05 8.30
C GLY A 252 18.56 -7.86 7.89
N VAL A 253 18.88 -6.80 7.14
CA VAL A 253 20.27 -6.45 6.80
C VAL A 253 21.07 -6.05 8.05
N ALA A 254 20.50 -5.30 8.97
CA ALA A 254 21.18 -4.94 10.22
C ALA A 254 21.48 -6.20 11.05
N VAL A 255 20.54 -7.14 11.12
CA VAL A 255 20.71 -8.45 11.77
C VAL A 255 21.85 -9.24 11.12
N VAL A 256 21.83 -9.40 9.78
CA VAL A 256 22.88 -10.14 9.05
C VAL A 256 24.25 -9.54 9.28
N ASN A 257 24.41 -8.22 9.16
CA ASN A 257 25.70 -7.56 9.32
C ASN A 257 26.20 -7.70 10.78
N ALA A 258 25.34 -7.52 11.75
CA ALA A 258 25.69 -7.67 13.18
C ALA A 258 26.08 -9.11 13.51
N ALA A 259 25.41 -10.11 12.96
CA ALA A 259 25.75 -11.53 13.15
C ALA A 259 27.12 -11.86 12.54
N VAL A 260 27.39 -11.41 11.32
CA VAL A 260 28.69 -11.62 10.65
C VAL A 260 29.83 -11.00 11.45
N ASP A 261 29.65 -9.79 11.98
CA ASP A 261 30.64 -9.10 12.80
C ASP A 261 30.88 -9.79 14.17
N ASN A 262 29.91 -10.59 14.63
CA ASN A 262 30.06 -11.47 15.80
C ASN A 262 30.54 -12.89 15.43
N ASN A 263 31.00 -13.14 14.19
CA ASN A 263 31.47 -14.42 13.69
C ASN A 263 30.37 -15.53 13.70
N ILE A 264 29.11 -15.15 13.58
CA ILE A 264 27.99 -16.07 13.40
C ILE A 264 27.83 -16.33 11.90
N SER A 265 27.96 -17.57 11.50
CA SER A 265 27.82 -17.97 10.10
C SER A 265 26.34 -17.99 9.69
N ILE A 266 26.00 -17.29 8.61
CA ILE A 266 24.67 -17.29 8.02
C ILE A 266 24.74 -17.99 6.66
N PRO A 267 23.98 -19.05 6.41
CA PRO A 267 22.87 -19.57 7.23
C PRO A 267 23.24 -20.70 8.21
N ASP A 268 24.51 -21.14 8.28
CA ASP A 268 24.89 -22.39 8.93
C ASP A 268 24.68 -22.38 10.44
N ASP A 269 24.94 -21.25 11.08
CA ASP A 269 24.79 -21.06 12.52
C ASP A 269 23.45 -20.46 12.91
N MET A 270 22.92 -19.56 12.08
CA MET A 270 21.67 -18.84 12.28
C MET A 270 21.07 -18.48 10.93
N GLU A 271 19.77 -18.68 10.78
CA GLU A 271 19.06 -18.26 9.58
C GLU A 271 18.42 -16.88 9.79
N VAL A 272 18.33 -16.11 8.69
CA VAL A 272 17.68 -14.79 8.71
C VAL A 272 16.72 -14.70 7.54
N MET A 273 15.49 -14.30 7.84
CA MET A 273 14.44 -14.04 6.85
C MET A 273 13.77 -12.70 7.14
N ALA A 274 13.32 -12.00 6.11
CA ALA A 274 12.64 -10.73 6.27
C ALA A 274 11.43 -10.59 5.33
N MET A 275 10.60 -9.57 5.56
CA MET A 275 9.53 -9.19 4.65
C MET A 275 9.96 -8.08 3.69
N MET A 276 9.16 -7.82 2.66
CA MET A 276 9.18 -6.73 1.68
C MET A 276 9.94 -7.00 0.37
N ASP A 277 11.08 -7.68 0.39
CA ASP A 277 11.88 -8.00 -0.81
C ASP A 277 12.31 -6.78 -1.64
N THR A 278 12.84 -5.75 -0.97
CA THR A 278 13.41 -4.59 -1.67
C THR A 278 14.84 -4.85 -2.15
N SER A 279 15.48 -3.84 -2.74
CA SER A 279 16.89 -3.92 -3.14
C SER A 279 17.86 -4.27 -2.00
N TYR A 280 17.50 -3.98 -0.76
CA TYR A 280 18.30 -4.33 0.42
C TYR A 280 18.55 -5.84 0.51
N SER A 281 17.55 -6.66 0.23
CA SER A 281 17.67 -8.13 0.27
C SER A 281 18.68 -8.66 -0.74
N LEU A 282 18.81 -8.00 -1.90
CA LEU A 282 19.72 -8.42 -2.98
C LEU A 282 21.16 -7.97 -2.75
N ILE A 283 21.37 -6.78 -2.16
CA ILE A 283 22.73 -6.24 -1.92
C ILE A 283 23.35 -6.74 -0.63
N CYS A 284 22.56 -7.30 0.29
CA CYS A 284 23.03 -7.92 1.53
C CYS A 284 23.99 -9.09 1.23
N ARG A 285 24.92 -9.37 2.14
CA ARG A 285 25.86 -10.50 2.04
C ARG A 285 25.94 -11.27 3.36
N PRO A 286 25.45 -12.53 3.38
CA PRO A 286 24.76 -13.26 2.32
C PRO A 286 23.45 -12.61 1.89
N SER A 287 22.99 -12.87 0.66
CA SER A 287 21.72 -12.32 0.15
C SER A 287 20.54 -12.83 0.99
N LEU A 288 19.65 -11.92 1.34
CA LEU A 288 18.60 -12.14 2.33
C LEU A 288 17.40 -12.86 1.72
N SER A 289 16.96 -13.94 2.34
CA SER A 289 15.70 -14.62 2.06
C SER A 289 14.55 -13.76 2.54
N THR A 290 13.49 -13.64 1.73
CA THR A 290 12.42 -12.70 1.99
C THR A 290 11.06 -13.25 1.64
N ILE A 291 10.04 -12.60 2.19
CA ILE A 291 8.67 -12.71 1.74
C ILE A 291 8.40 -11.55 0.81
N HIS A 292 8.15 -11.85 -0.44
CA HIS A 292 7.71 -10.87 -1.42
C HIS A 292 6.22 -10.59 -1.27
N LEU A 293 5.89 -9.36 -0.98
CA LEU A 293 4.53 -8.84 -0.98
C LEU A 293 4.28 -8.13 -2.32
N PRO A 294 3.15 -8.39 -3.01
CA PRO A 294 2.86 -7.78 -4.31
C PRO A 294 2.35 -6.33 -4.15
N ILE A 295 3.19 -5.47 -3.57
CA ILE A 295 2.84 -4.09 -3.18
C ILE A 295 2.33 -3.26 -4.36
N TYR A 296 2.94 -3.43 -5.55
CA TYR A 296 2.48 -2.77 -6.78
C TYR A 296 1.04 -3.21 -7.14
N ASP A 297 0.78 -4.52 -7.12
CA ASP A 297 -0.54 -5.06 -7.46
C ASP A 297 -1.60 -4.65 -6.43
N MET A 298 -1.24 -4.59 -5.15
CA MET A 298 -2.12 -4.10 -4.10
C MET A 298 -2.58 -2.67 -4.37
N GLY A 299 -1.65 -1.79 -4.79
CA GLY A 299 -1.98 -0.43 -5.20
C GLY A 299 -2.94 -0.39 -6.39
N ALA A 300 -2.68 -1.17 -7.43
CA ALA A 300 -3.53 -1.25 -8.60
C ALA A 300 -4.93 -1.83 -8.29
N LEU A 301 -4.99 -2.85 -7.44
CA LEU A 301 -6.24 -3.47 -6.98
C LEU A 301 -7.08 -2.49 -6.15
N ALA A 302 -6.43 -1.67 -5.31
CA ALA A 302 -7.14 -0.66 -4.52
C ALA A 302 -7.85 0.38 -5.39
N VAL A 303 -7.19 0.87 -6.45
CA VAL A 303 -7.82 1.79 -7.41
C VAL A 303 -8.99 1.11 -8.14
N ARG A 304 -8.80 -0.14 -8.60
CA ARG A 304 -9.87 -0.89 -9.27
C ARG A 304 -11.06 -1.13 -8.35
N LEU A 305 -10.81 -1.54 -7.11
CA LEU A 305 -11.87 -1.74 -6.11
C LEU A 305 -12.62 -0.43 -5.83
N LEU A 306 -11.88 0.66 -5.58
CA LEU A 306 -12.47 1.97 -5.36
C LEU A 306 -13.31 2.43 -6.55
N THR A 307 -12.82 2.21 -7.77
CA THR A 307 -13.57 2.57 -9.00
C THR A 307 -14.88 1.80 -9.13
N LYS A 308 -14.90 0.51 -8.79
CA LYS A 308 -16.12 -0.30 -8.74
C LYS A 308 -17.12 0.23 -7.70
N ILE A 309 -16.61 0.59 -6.50
CA ILE A 309 -17.44 1.22 -5.45
C ILE A 309 -18.02 2.55 -5.95
N LEU A 310 -17.22 3.40 -6.60
CA LEU A 310 -17.64 4.69 -7.16
C LEU A 310 -18.68 4.53 -8.28
N ASN A 311 -18.64 3.44 -9.03
CA ASN A 311 -19.60 3.10 -10.07
C ASN A 311 -20.84 2.35 -9.53
N GLN A 312 -20.87 2.07 -8.23
CA GLN A 312 -21.96 1.30 -7.59
C GLN A 312 -22.16 -0.09 -8.23
N GLU A 313 -21.04 -0.72 -8.62
CA GLU A 313 -21.07 -2.09 -9.14
C GLU A 313 -21.41 -3.08 -8.02
N GLU A 314 -22.18 -4.11 -8.33
CA GLU A 314 -22.42 -5.22 -7.40
C GLU A 314 -21.09 -5.95 -7.13
N LEU A 315 -20.71 -6.07 -5.87
CA LEU A 315 -19.50 -6.73 -5.41
C LEU A 315 -19.89 -7.87 -4.46
N GLU A 316 -19.38 -9.05 -4.70
CA GLU A 316 -19.54 -10.19 -3.77
C GLU A 316 -18.86 -9.89 -2.43
N THR A 317 -17.71 -9.20 -2.47
CA THR A 317 -16.98 -8.72 -1.31
C THR A 317 -16.24 -7.42 -1.66
N LYS A 318 -16.00 -6.61 -0.65
CA LYS A 318 -15.11 -5.44 -0.72
C LYS A 318 -13.74 -5.72 -0.10
N GLU A 319 -13.48 -6.95 0.31
CA GLU A 319 -12.22 -7.40 0.87
C GLU A 319 -11.43 -8.20 -0.18
N VAL A 320 -10.20 -7.80 -0.42
CA VAL A 320 -9.28 -8.45 -1.36
C VAL A 320 -8.04 -8.87 -0.60
N CYS A 321 -8.00 -10.14 -0.19
CA CYS A 321 -6.80 -10.75 0.37
C CYS A 321 -5.86 -11.16 -0.78
N VAL A 322 -4.63 -10.66 -0.77
CA VAL A 322 -3.61 -10.92 -1.81
C VAL A 322 -2.61 -11.94 -1.29
N GLY A 323 -2.19 -12.86 -2.15
CA GLY A 323 -1.17 -13.85 -1.83
C GLY A 323 0.23 -13.24 -1.70
N TYR A 324 1.15 -13.98 -1.10
CA TYR A 324 2.56 -13.65 -0.97
C TYR A 324 3.43 -14.77 -1.54
N THR A 325 4.74 -14.50 -1.73
CA THR A 325 5.69 -15.50 -2.24
C THR A 325 6.95 -15.52 -1.38
N ASN A 326 7.36 -16.72 -0.94
CA ASN A 326 8.63 -16.89 -0.26
C ASN A 326 9.75 -16.93 -1.29
N ILE A 327 10.75 -16.07 -1.13
CA ILE A 327 11.94 -16.00 -1.97
C ILE A 327 13.14 -16.42 -1.13
N TYR A 328 13.54 -17.67 -1.31
CA TYR A 328 14.69 -18.22 -0.60
C TYR A 328 16.00 -17.80 -1.29
N ARG A 329 16.96 -17.33 -0.50
CA ARG A 329 18.27 -16.91 -0.92
C ARG A 329 19.35 -17.54 -0.01
N LYS A 330 20.47 -16.85 0.17
CA LYS A 330 21.65 -17.39 0.87
C LYS A 330 21.60 -17.23 2.40
N SER A 331 20.59 -16.56 2.95
CA SER A 331 20.46 -16.37 4.39
C SER A 331 19.60 -17.44 5.08
N THR A 332 19.07 -18.41 4.33
CA THR A 332 18.34 -19.55 4.86
C THR A 332 18.75 -20.84 4.17
N ILE A 333 18.60 -21.97 4.86
CA ILE A 333 18.76 -23.33 4.32
C ILE A 333 17.39 -23.76 3.75
N GLN A 334 17.36 -24.21 2.50
CA GLN A 334 16.12 -24.68 1.85
C GLN A 334 15.67 -26.04 2.38
#